data_46e1df5760929d0b42113164af07f0c5
#
_entry.id   46e1df5760929d0b42113164af07f0c5
#
_cell.length_a   1.000
_cell.length_b   1.000
_cell.length_c   1.000
_cell.angle_alpha   90.00
_cell.angle_beta   90.00
_cell.angle_gamma   90.00
#
_symmetry.space_group_name_H-M   'P 1'
#
loop_
_entity.id
_entity.type
_entity.pdbx_description
1 polymer ?
#
loop_
_entity_poly.entity_id
_entity_poly.type
_entity_poly.pdbx_seq_one_letter_code
_entity_poly.pdbx_strand_id
1 'polypeptide(L)'
;TFYGYEVISPSGNFNYSVSYLFNAGPFSHTGFKLDYAASDDLSFMFALTNPHGVTSGANPSNDYQYGFQTGYKGQYFNLAYGADGFGFTDVLYLDYTGGFDLSDSFFLGINAAYANSSDADGGYQGVALYLQNEFSETFSLGLRPEMFIASSGSDDATVSAFTLTGNLSLTDTLKIISEFRYDTSDDMIIPGFPTDKNMSGATIAAVYSF
;
A
#
# COMPACT_ATOMS: atom_id res chain seq x y z
N THR A 1 -5.97 4.20 -7.18
CA THR A 1 -5.37 5.18 -6.25
C THR A 1 -4.10 5.77 -6.83
N PHE A 2 -3.70 6.92 -6.35
CA PHE A 2 -2.42 7.58 -6.64
C PHE A 2 -1.56 7.73 -5.37
N TYR A 3 -1.94 7.07 -4.29
CA TYR A 3 -1.20 6.91 -3.05
C TYR A 3 -0.84 5.44 -2.83
N GLY A 4 0.18 5.20 -2.01
CA GLY A 4 0.64 3.86 -1.67
C GLY A 4 1.60 3.26 -2.69
N TYR A 5 2.26 2.19 -2.31
CA TYR A 5 3.29 1.52 -3.09
C TYR A 5 2.72 0.41 -3.99
N GLU A 6 1.78 -0.37 -3.47
CA GLU A 6 1.18 -1.50 -4.17
C GLU A 6 -0.01 -1.06 -5.02
N VAL A 7 -0.34 -1.87 -6.02
CA VAL A 7 -1.51 -1.69 -6.89
C VAL A 7 -2.52 -2.82 -6.67
N ILE A 8 -3.79 -2.56 -7.06
CA ILE A 8 -4.90 -3.52 -6.87
C ILE A 8 -4.67 -4.83 -7.61
N SER A 9 -4.10 -4.77 -8.84
CA SER A 9 -3.84 -5.97 -9.64
C SER A 9 -2.61 -6.70 -9.10
N PRO A 10 -2.73 -7.98 -8.67
CA PRO A 10 -1.57 -8.75 -8.21
C PRO A 10 -0.46 -8.90 -9.25
N SER A 11 -0.80 -8.83 -10.53
CA SER A 11 0.19 -8.88 -11.62
C SER A 11 1.08 -7.64 -11.71
N GLY A 12 0.65 -6.52 -11.12
CA GLY A 12 1.40 -5.27 -11.04
C GLY A 12 2.31 -5.15 -9.82
N ASN A 13 2.25 -6.13 -8.90
CA ASN A 13 3.08 -6.18 -7.71
C ASN A 13 4.13 -7.28 -7.82
N PHE A 14 5.21 -7.15 -7.05
CA PHE A 14 6.19 -8.23 -6.91
C PHE A 14 5.60 -9.39 -6.07
N ASN A 15 4.96 -9.06 -4.95
CA ASN A 15 4.25 -10.00 -4.09
C ASN A 15 2.83 -10.23 -4.61
N TYR A 16 2.31 -11.46 -4.49
CA TYR A 16 0.94 -11.77 -4.87
C TYR A 16 -0.07 -11.21 -3.87
N SER A 17 0.15 -11.42 -2.58
CA SER A 17 -0.66 -10.81 -1.52
C SER A 17 -0.24 -9.37 -1.26
N VAL A 18 -1.19 -8.54 -0.86
CA VAL A 18 -0.94 -7.14 -0.53
C VAL A 18 -0.60 -6.95 0.96
N SER A 19 0.03 -5.83 1.28
CA SER A 19 0.36 -5.41 2.64
C SER A 19 -0.89 -4.98 3.44
N TYR A 20 -0.76 -4.90 4.75
CA TYR A 20 -1.76 -4.25 5.62
C TYR A 20 -1.87 -2.75 5.29
N LEU A 21 -0.74 -2.09 5.01
CA LEU A 21 -0.73 -0.69 4.57
C LEU A 21 -1.57 -0.46 3.32
N PHE A 22 -1.46 -1.36 2.31
CA PHE A 22 -2.31 -1.28 1.12
C PHE A 22 -3.79 -1.47 1.47
N ASN A 23 -4.12 -2.47 2.31
CA ASN A 23 -5.50 -2.73 2.69
C ASN A 23 -6.15 -1.61 3.51
N ALA A 24 -5.36 -0.89 4.31
CA ALA A 24 -5.82 0.25 5.10
C ALA A 24 -5.87 1.56 4.31
N GLY A 25 -5.15 1.63 3.18
CA GLY A 25 -5.03 2.84 2.36
C GLY A 25 -6.23 3.11 1.45
N PRO A 26 -6.25 4.26 0.80
CA PRO A 26 -7.30 4.63 -0.14
C PRO A 26 -7.20 3.84 -1.45
N PHE A 27 -8.29 3.16 -1.85
CA PHE A 27 -8.32 2.34 -3.08
C PHE A 27 -8.73 3.10 -4.34
N SER A 28 -9.58 4.11 -4.22
CA SER A 28 -10.12 4.83 -5.35
C SER A 28 -10.41 6.28 -5.04
N HIS A 29 -10.31 7.12 -6.06
CA HIS A 29 -10.59 8.55 -5.98
C HIS A 29 -11.48 8.96 -7.14
N THR A 30 -12.51 9.76 -6.86
CA THR A 30 -13.38 10.37 -7.87
C THR A 30 -13.34 11.87 -7.70
N GLY A 31 -12.83 12.60 -8.68
CA GLY A 31 -12.70 14.04 -8.57
C GLY A 31 -11.76 14.63 -9.61
N PHE A 32 -11.17 15.76 -9.27
CA PHE A 32 -10.23 16.48 -10.10
C PHE A 32 -8.80 16.29 -9.61
N LYS A 33 -7.88 16.07 -10.54
CA LYS A 33 -6.44 15.96 -10.29
C LYS A 33 -5.67 16.83 -11.26
N LEU A 34 -4.68 17.55 -10.77
CA LEU A 34 -3.75 18.36 -11.55
C LEU A 34 -2.34 17.87 -11.29
N ASP A 35 -1.66 17.42 -12.34
CA ASP A 35 -0.24 17.04 -12.30
C ASP A 35 0.61 18.16 -12.92
N TYR A 36 1.74 18.46 -12.29
CA TYR A 36 2.70 19.45 -12.76
C TYR A 36 4.12 18.91 -12.69
N ALA A 37 4.75 18.72 -13.84
CA ALA A 37 6.17 18.37 -13.95
C ALA A 37 6.99 19.68 -13.91
N ALA A 38 7.66 19.92 -12.79
CA ALA A 38 8.51 21.09 -12.62
C ALA A 38 9.88 20.90 -13.29
N SER A 39 10.37 19.66 -13.38
CA SER A 39 11.55 19.24 -14.13
C SER A 39 11.45 17.74 -14.47
N ASP A 40 12.48 17.17 -15.11
CA ASP A 40 12.56 15.73 -15.37
C ASP A 40 12.56 14.89 -14.07
N ASP A 41 13.06 15.46 -12.99
CA ASP A 41 13.20 14.78 -11.69
C ASP A 41 12.12 15.18 -10.68
N LEU A 42 11.43 16.33 -10.84
CA LEU A 42 10.55 16.91 -9.83
C LEU A 42 9.14 17.11 -10.36
N SER A 43 8.18 16.53 -9.67
CA SER A 43 6.75 16.66 -9.97
C SER A 43 5.93 17.01 -8.75
N PHE A 44 4.78 17.62 -8.99
CA PHE A 44 3.75 17.89 -7.99
C PHE A 44 2.40 17.42 -8.51
N MET A 45 1.55 16.98 -7.60
CA MET A 45 0.16 16.67 -7.88
C MET A 45 -0.73 17.32 -6.83
N PHE A 46 -1.85 17.87 -7.27
CA PHE A 46 -2.92 18.39 -6.43
C PHE A 46 -4.22 17.67 -6.80
N ALA A 47 -4.99 17.29 -5.81
CA ALA A 47 -6.27 16.66 -6.02
C ALA A 47 -7.36 17.26 -5.12
N LEU A 48 -8.58 17.32 -5.67
CA LEU A 48 -9.82 17.55 -4.95
C LEU A 48 -10.77 16.43 -5.34
N THR A 49 -11.10 15.57 -4.40
CA THR A 49 -11.88 14.36 -4.67
C THR A 49 -13.04 14.23 -3.70
N ASN A 50 -14.01 13.39 -4.05
CA ASN A 50 -14.91 12.81 -3.08
C ASN A 50 -14.09 12.06 -2.00
N PRO A 51 -14.68 11.73 -0.85
CA PRO A 51 -14.06 10.82 0.10
C PRO A 51 -13.57 9.55 -0.61
N HIS A 52 -12.41 9.04 -0.25
CA HIS A 52 -11.88 7.86 -0.92
C HIS A 52 -12.83 6.66 -0.79
N GLY A 53 -12.89 5.81 -1.81
CA GLY A 53 -13.86 4.71 -1.86
C GLY A 53 -15.26 5.10 -2.34
N VAL A 54 -15.61 6.39 -2.39
CA VAL A 54 -16.87 6.87 -2.97
C VAL A 54 -16.72 6.96 -4.48
N THR A 55 -17.15 5.93 -5.18
CA THR A 55 -16.98 5.78 -6.64
C THR A 55 -18.17 6.31 -7.46
N SER A 56 -19.31 6.54 -6.84
CA SER A 56 -20.50 7.10 -7.51
C SER A 56 -20.41 8.63 -7.59
N GLY A 57 -21.04 9.21 -8.61
CA GLY A 57 -21.16 10.67 -8.72
C GLY A 57 -22.01 11.33 -7.62
N ALA A 58 -22.59 10.55 -6.72
CA ALA A 58 -23.31 11.04 -5.55
C ALA A 58 -22.33 11.13 -4.37
N ASN A 59 -22.05 12.35 -3.95
CA ASN A 59 -21.39 12.65 -2.68
C ASN A 59 -22.47 13.19 -1.72
N PRO A 60 -23.20 12.34 -1.00
CA PRO A 60 -24.38 12.74 -0.22
C PRO A 60 -24.04 13.63 0.98
N SER A 61 -22.82 13.54 1.50
CA SER A 61 -22.36 14.39 2.62
C SER A 61 -21.87 15.76 2.14
N ASN A 62 -21.56 15.93 0.85
CA ASN A 62 -20.84 17.07 0.28
C ASN A 62 -19.46 17.32 0.93
N ASP A 63 -18.87 16.30 1.52
CA ASP A 63 -17.51 16.35 2.04
C ASP A 63 -16.52 16.01 0.95
N TYR A 64 -15.32 16.54 1.08
CA TYR A 64 -14.25 16.37 0.09
C TYR A 64 -12.93 16.02 0.77
N GLN A 65 -12.04 15.44 -0.02
CA GLN A 65 -10.66 15.19 0.35
C GLN A 65 -9.73 16.00 -0.54
N TYR A 66 -8.76 16.67 0.08
CA TYR A 66 -7.70 17.41 -0.57
C TYR A 66 -6.45 16.54 -0.61
N GLY A 67 -5.84 16.42 -1.78
CA GLY A 67 -4.63 15.63 -1.99
C GLY A 67 -3.47 16.45 -2.50
N PHE A 68 -2.28 16.09 -2.04
CA PHE A 68 -1.01 16.65 -2.52
C PHE A 68 0.03 15.53 -2.62
N GLN A 69 0.84 15.57 -3.67
CA GLN A 69 1.99 14.69 -3.85
C GLN A 69 3.19 15.52 -4.32
N THR A 70 4.35 15.21 -3.77
CA THR A 70 5.64 15.62 -4.34
C THR A 70 6.37 14.37 -4.80
N GLY A 71 6.75 14.33 -6.07
CA GLY A 71 7.60 13.28 -6.65
C GLY A 71 9.00 13.82 -6.94
N TYR A 72 10.04 13.10 -6.47
CA TYR A 72 11.43 13.43 -6.77
C TYR A 72 12.22 12.15 -7.03
N LYS A 73 12.71 11.98 -8.27
CA LYS A 73 13.55 10.84 -8.68
C LYS A 73 12.96 9.47 -8.29
N GLY A 74 11.65 9.27 -8.54
CA GLY A 74 10.97 8.02 -8.21
C GLY A 74 10.59 7.85 -6.74
N GLN A 75 10.85 8.86 -5.91
CA GLN A 75 10.40 8.92 -4.53
C GLN A 75 9.13 9.79 -4.46
N TYR A 76 8.12 9.38 -3.70
CA TYR A 76 6.88 10.13 -3.58
C TYR A 76 6.52 10.35 -2.12
N PHE A 77 6.23 11.59 -1.78
CA PHE A 77 5.62 11.96 -0.52
C PHE A 77 4.20 12.43 -0.79
N ASN A 78 3.24 11.81 -0.14
CA ASN A 78 1.82 12.04 -0.32
C ASN A 78 1.20 12.59 0.96
N LEU A 79 0.26 13.50 0.80
CA LEU A 79 -0.60 14.02 1.84
C LEU A 79 -2.04 14.03 1.34
N ALA A 80 -2.97 13.55 2.15
CA ALA A 80 -4.39 13.80 1.97
C ALA A 80 -5.01 14.29 3.26
N TYR A 81 -6.00 15.18 3.15
CA TYR A 81 -6.76 15.67 4.30
C TYR A 81 -8.22 15.87 3.93
N GLY A 82 -9.10 15.49 4.83
CA GLY A 82 -10.54 15.67 4.69
C GLY A 82 -11.32 14.40 4.92
N ALA A 83 -12.48 14.29 4.30
CA ALA A 83 -13.37 13.15 4.51
C ALA A 83 -12.81 11.86 3.90
N ASP A 84 -13.04 10.76 4.59
CA ASP A 84 -12.77 9.42 4.11
C ASP A 84 -14.06 8.70 3.67
N GLY A 85 -13.91 7.49 3.12
CA GLY A 85 -15.02 6.65 2.69
C GLY A 85 -15.80 5.99 3.84
N PHE A 86 -15.35 6.12 5.08
CA PHE A 86 -15.97 5.53 6.27
C PHE A 86 -16.86 6.51 7.03
N GLY A 87 -16.87 7.79 6.62
CA GLY A 87 -17.75 8.83 7.17
C GLY A 87 -17.06 9.79 8.13
N PHE A 88 -15.74 9.69 8.29
CA PHE A 88 -14.95 10.66 9.05
C PHE A 88 -14.61 11.87 8.19
N THR A 89 -14.57 13.08 8.77
CA THR A 89 -14.43 14.33 8.02
C THR A 89 -13.09 15.01 8.15
N ASP A 90 -12.24 14.55 9.07
CA ASP A 90 -10.96 15.18 9.43
C ASP A 90 -9.75 14.24 9.35
N VAL A 91 -9.80 13.25 8.46
CA VAL A 91 -8.70 12.30 8.32
C VAL A 91 -7.46 12.99 7.72
N LEU A 92 -6.36 12.94 8.44
CA LEU A 92 -5.02 13.22 7.91
C LEU A 92 -4.36 11.93 7.46
N TYR A 93 -3.97 11.87 6.21
CA TYR A 93 -3.20 10.77 5.63
C TYR A 93 -1.86 11.27 5.13
N LEU A 94 -0.78 10.62 5.55
CA LEU A 94 0.59 10.83 5.09
C LEU A 94 1.14 9.50 4.57
N ASP A 95 1.81 9.53 3.44
CA ASP A 95 2.39 8.34 2.85
C ASP A 95 3.69 8.68 2.13
N TYR A 96 4.68 7.81 2.28
CA TYR A 96 5.93 7.84 1.54
C TYR A 96 6.10 6.54 0.78
N THR A 97 6.39 6.65 -0.50
CA THR A 97 6.78 5.50 -1.33
C THR A 97 8.09 5.80 -2.05
N GLY A 98 8.97 4.81 -2.08
CA GLY A 98 10.25 4.95 -2.78
C GLY A 98 10.84 3.63 -3.22
N GLY A 99 11.69 3.68 -4.25
CA GLY A 99 12.44 2.54 -4.76
C GLY A 99 13.90 2.89 -5.00
N PHE A 100 14.79 1.96 -4.70
CA PHE A 100 16.23 2.12 -4.78
C PHE A 100 16.88 0.88 -5.39
N ASP A 101 17.52 1.02 -6.54
CA ASP A 101 18.41 0.02 -7.08
C ASP A 101 19.73 0.06 -6.32
N LEU A 102 19.91 -0.89 -5.38
CA LEU A 102 21.12 -0.96 -4.54
C LEU A 102 22.28 -1.67 -5.27
N SER A 103 21.94 -2.49 -6.26
CA SER A 103 22.87 -3.08 -7.23
C SER A 103 22.10 -3.47 -8.49
N ASP A 104 22.79 -4.00 -9.50
CA ASP A 104 22.17 -4.48 -10.76
C ASP A 104 21.12 -5.59 -10.54
N SER A 105 21.19 -6.30 -9.40
CA SER A 105 20.28 -7.41 -9.09
C SER A 105 19.44 -7.19 -7.82
N PHE A 106 19.72 -6.14 -7.03
CA PHE A 106 19.05 -5.96 -5.75
C PHE A 106 18.32 -4.62 -5.67
N PHE A 107 17.00 -4.71 -5.49
CA PHE A 107 16.10 -3.57 -5.34
C PHE A 107 15.52 -3.51 -3.90
N LEU A 108 15.40 -2.30 -3.37
CA LEU A 108 14.73 -1.98 -2.12
C LEU A 108 13.57 -1.02 -2.39
N GLY A 109 12.34 -1.49 -2.18
CA GLY A 109 11.16 -0.63 -2.09
C GLY A 109 10.82 -0.30 -0.63
N ILE A 110 10.24 0.87 -0.42
CA ILE A 110 9.79 1.34 0.90
C ILE A 110 8.38 1.93 0.75
N ASN A 111 7.48 1.51 1.64
CA ASN A 111 6.22 2.21 1.88
C ASN A 111 6.11 2.49 3.38
N ALA A 112 5.84 3.73 3.75
CA ALA A 112 5.54 4.14 5.11
C ALA A 112 4.32 5.04 5.10
N ALA A 113 3.32 4.73 5.93
CA ALA A 113 2.09 5.50 5.98
C ALA A 113 1.63 5.78 7.41
N TYR A 114 0.90 6.87 7.54
CA TYR A 114 0.23 7.31 8.75
C TYR A 114 -1.14 7.88 8.37
N ALA A 115 -2.17 7.44 9.06
CA ALA A 115 -3.50 8.01 8.96
C ALA A 115 -4.09 8.21 10.36
N ASN A 116 -4.73 9.33 10.60
CA ASN A 116 -5.41 9.61 11.85
C ASN A 116 -6.64 10.47 11.63
N SER A 117 -7.69 10.18 12.38
CA SER A 117 -8.91 10.97 12.45
C SER A 117 -9.17 11.35 13.90
N SER A 118 -9.37 12.63 14.18
CA SER A 118 -9.80 13.09 15.50
C SER A 118 -11.28 12.78 15.75
N ASP A 119 -12.09 12.69 14.70
CA ASP A 119 -13.51 12.30 14.81
C ASP A 119 -13.65 10.83 15.26
N ALA A 120 -12.76 9.96 14.78
CA ALA A 120 -12.74 8.54 15.13
C ALA A 120 -11.94 8.24 16.41
N ASP A 121 -11.16 9.20 16.91
CA ASP A 121 -10.14 8.97 17.95
C ASP A 121 -9.28 7.74 17.61
N GLY A 122 -8.80 7.67 16.37
CA GLY A 122 -8.08 6.51 15.91
C GLY A 122 -7.47 6.68 14.52
N GLY A 123 -6.77 5.63 14.09
CA GLY A 123 -6.08 5.62 12.80
C GLY A 123 -5.18 4.43 12.62
N TYR A 124 -4.12 4.60 11.82
CA TYR A 124 -3.08 3.59 11.66
C TYR A 124 -1.74 4.20 11.28
N GLN A 125 -0.69 3.44 11.49
CA GLN A 125 0.64 3.73 10.97
C GLN A 125 1.39 2.44 10.67
N GLY A 126 2.35 2.51 9.77
CA GLY A 126 3.14 1.33 9.48
C GLY A 126 4.24 1.57 8.46
N VAL A 127 5.04 0.54 8.28
CA VAL A 127 6.11 0.48 7.29
C VAL A 127 6.19 -0.92 6.69
N ALA A 128 6.33 -0.98 5.38
CA ALA A 128 6.64 -2.18 4.62
C ALA A 128 7.91 -1.95 3.79
N LEU A 129 8.82 -2.93 3.81
CA LEU A 129 9.99 -2.95 2.96
C LEU A 129 9.81 -4.03 1.89
N TYR A 130 10.28 -3.77 0.68
CA TYR A 130 10.20 -4.68 -0.46
C TYR A 130 11.62 -4.99 -0.93
N LEU A 131 12.20 -6.03 -0.34
CA LEU A 131 13.54 -6.51 -0.67
C LEU A 131 13.41 -7.49 -1.82
N GLN A 132 14.00 -7.20 -2.98
CA GLN A 132 13.88 -8.03 -4.17
C GLN A 132 15.27 -8.29 -4.75
N ASN A 133 15.56 -9.55 -5.07
CA ASN A 133 16.81 -9.94 -5.70
C ASN A 133 16.55 -10.79 -6.95
N GLU A 134 17.15 -10.40 -8.05
CA GLU A 134 17.17 -11.15 -9.29
C GLU A 134 18.34 -12.12 -9.30
N PHE A 135 18.07 -13.42 -9.29
CA PHE A 135 19.09 -14.48 -9.34
C PHE A 135 19.41 -14.90 -10.77
N SER A 136 18.47 -14.70 -11.69
CA SER A 136 18.63 -14.92 -13.13
C SER A 136 17.56 -14.12 -13.89
N GLU A 137 17.64 -14.10 -15.23
CA GLU A 137 16.62 -13.49 -16.10
C GLU A 137 15.22 -14.09 -15.92
N THR A 138 15.12 -15.30 -15.37
CA THR A 138 13.85 -16.01 -15.20
C THR A 138 13.41 -16.17 -13.75
N PHE A 139 14.28 -15.92 -12.76
CA PHE A 139 13.96 -16.16 -11.36
C PHE A 139 14.39 -15.00 -10.45
N SER A 140 13.43 -14.51 -9.68
CA SER A 140 13.65 -13.55 -8.61
C SER A 140 12.98 -13.99 -7.30
N LEU A 141 13.56 -13.57 -6.18
CA LEU A 141 13.06 -13.83 -4.83
C LEU A 141 12.98 -12.51 -4.07
N GLY A 142 11.90 -12.31 -3.35
CA GLY A 142 11.71 -11.13 -2.53
C GLY A 142 11.18 -11.44 -1.15
N LEU A 143 11.49 -10.55 -0.21
CA LEU A 143 10.97 -10.56 1.16
C LEU A 143 10.32 -9.22 1.44
N ARG A 144 9.07 -9.26 1.93
CA ARG A 144 8.35 -8.09 2.44
C ARG A 144 8.13 -8.24 3.95
N PRO A 145 9.01 -7.72 4.80
CA PRO A 145 8.69 -7.46 6.20
C PRO A 145 7.81 -6.22 6.29
N GLU A 146 6.81 -6.29 7.16
CA GLU A 146 5.87 -5.21 7.43
C GLU A 146 5.57 -5.12 8.92
N MET A 147 5.46 -3.90 9.43
CA MET A 147 4.89 -3.59 10.73
C MET A 147 3.73 -2.62 10.53
N PHE A 148 2.56 -2.98 11.06
CA PHE A 148 1.34 -2.20 10.98
C PHE A 148 0.74 -2.04 12.37
N ILE A 149 0.38 -0.83 12.74
CA ILE A 149 -0.22 -0.49 14.04
C ILE A 149 -1.57 0.17 13.74
N ALA A 150 -2.65 -0.44 14.22
CA ALA A 150 -3.98 0.16 14.22
C ALA A 150 -4.26 0.72 15.62
N SER A 151 -4.78 1.95 15.69
CA SER A 151 -5.09 2.65 16.93
C SER A 151 -6.58 2.95 17.01
N SER A 152 -7.19 2.74 18.18
CA SER A 152 -8.59 3.08 18.45
C SER A 152 -8.74 3.53 19.92
N GLY A 153 -8.96 4.83 20.14
CA GLY A 153 -8.92 5.41 21.46
C GLY A 153 -7.54 5.27 22.11
N SER A 154 -7.49 4.62 23.27
CA SER A 154 -6.25 4.34 24.00
C SER A 154 -5.59 3.00 23.63
N ASP A 155 -6.22 2.23 22.76
CA ASP A 155 -5.82 0.87 22.45
C ASP A 155 -5.11 0.80 21.09
N ASP A 156 -3.95 0.17 21.06
CA ASP A 156 -3.16 -0.10 19.87
C ASP A 156 -3.09 -1.61 19.61
N ALA A 157 -3.19 -2.00 18.36
CA ALA A 157 -2.94 -3.37 17.93
C ALA A 157 -1.82 -3.39 16.89
N THR A 158 -0.76 -4.16 17.15
CA THR A 158 0.40 -4.28 16.27
C THR A 158 0.36 -5.59 15.50
N VAL A 159 0.53 -5.52 14.19
CA VAL A 159 0.76 -6.67 13.32
C VAL A 159 2.17 -6.61 12.76
N SER A 160 2.90 -7.71 12.85
CA SER A 160 4.13 -7.94 12.09
C SER A 160 3.88 -9.02 11.05
N ALA A 161 4.15 -8.72 9.80
CA ALA A 161 3.95 -9.63 8.67
C ALA A 161 5.26 -9.87 7.92
N PHE A 162 5.48 -11.10 7.46
CA PHE A 162 6.62 -11.49 6.65
C PHE A 162 6.13 -12.27 5.44
N THR A 163 6.38 -11.75 4.25
CA THR A 163 5.96 -12.39 3.00
C THR A 163 7.19 -12.70 2.16
N LEU A 164 7.44 -13.99 1.90
CA LEU A 164 8.50 -14.47 1.01
C LEU A 164 7.86 -14.86 -0.32
N THR A 165 8.34 -14.27 -1.42
CA THR A 165 7.76 -14.46 -2.75
C THR A 165 8.84 -14.84 -3.76
N GLY A 166 8.66 -15.96 -4.44
CA GLY A 166 9.45 -16.36 -5.60
C GLY A 166 8.67 -16.16 -6.89
N ASN A 167 9.24 -15.43 -7.84
CA ASN A 167 8.72 -15.21 -9.18
C ASN A 167 9.54 -16.01 -10.19
N LEU A 168 8.89 -16.90 -10.94
CA LEU A 168 9.52 -17.72 -11.99
C LEU A 168 8.84 -17.45 -13.34
N SER A 169 9.54 -16.81 -14.26
CA SER A 169 9.12 -16.61 -15.65
C SER A 169 9.40 -17.88 -16.45
N LEU A 170 8.37 -18.66 -16.77
CA LEU A 170 8.49 -19.88 -17.59
C LEU A 170 8.61 -19.56 -19.07
N THR A 171 7.95 -18.49 -19.50
CA THR A 171 8.03 -17.89 -20.84
C THR A 171 7.87 -16.38 -20.71
N ASP A 172 8.01 -15.63 -21.80
CA ASP A 172 7.78 -14.18 -21.83
C ASP A 172 6.35 -13.79 -21.44
N THR A 173 5.41 -14.72 -21.50
CA THR A 173 3.99 -14.48 -21.24
C THR A 173 3.45 -15.24 -20.01
N LEU A 174 4.20 -16.19 -19.44
CA LEU A 174 3.76 -17.00 -18.31
C LEU A 174 4.72 -16.89 -17.13
N LYS A 175 4.23 -16.35 -16.03
CA LYS A 175 4.93 -16.24 -14.75
C LYS A 175 4.24 -17.07 -13.68
N ILE A 176 4.98 -17.84 -12.91
CA ILE A 176 4.51 -18.52 -11.69
C ILE A 176 5.00 -17.73 -10.49
N ILE A 177 4.08 -17.41 -9.59
CA ILE A 177 4.34 -16.74 -8.31
C ILE A 177 4.08 -17.74 -7.21
N SER A 178 5.09 -18.00 -6.37
CA SER A 178 4.99 -18.84 -5.19
C SER A 178 5.25 -17.99 -3.96
N GLU A 179 4.32 -17.96 -3.03
CA GLU A 179 4.37 -17.08 -1.88
C GLU A 179 4.10 -17.85 -0.58
N PHE A 180 4.87 -17.52 0.45
CA PHE A 180 4.61 -17.90 1.83
C PHE A 180 4.51 -16.65 2.69
N ARG A 181 3.45 -16.55 3.47
CA ARG A 181 3.20 -15.42 4.38
C ARG A 181 3.03 -15.92 5.81
N TYR A 182 3.62 -15.19 6.74
CA TYR A 182 3.46 -15.38 8.19
C TYR A 182 3.17 -14.03 8.83
N ASP A 183 2.04 -13.96 9.54
CA ASP A 183 1.59 -12.77 10.25
C ASP A 183 1.46 -13.10 11.74
N THR A 184 1.83 -12.15 12.59
CA THR A 184 1.65 -12.23 14.04
C THR A 184 1.08 -10.92 14.57
N SER A 185 0.20 -10.98 15.56
CA SER A 185 -0.38 -9.81 16.21
C SER A 185 -0.29 -9.94 17.73
N ASP A 186 -0.10 -8.83 18.42
CA ASP A 186 -0.10 -8.78 19.89
C ASP A 186 -1.51 -8.71 20.48
N ASP A 187 -2.51 -8.25 19.71
CA ASP A 187 -3.90 -8.18 20.13
C ASP A 187 -4.88 -8.61 19.02
N MET A 188 -6.15 -8.96 19.41
CA MET A 188 -7.20 -9.44 18.53
C MET A 188 -8.06 -8.32 17.91
N ILE A 189 -7.67 -7.06 18.01
CA ILE A 189 -8.48 -5.89 17.63
C ILE A 189 -8.63 -5.74 16.10
N ILE A 190 -7.83 -6.42 15.29
CA ILE A 190 -7.91 -6.31 13.83
C ILE A 190 -9.04 -7.21 13.29
N PRO A 191 -10.10 -6.65 12.73
CA PRO A 191 -11.19 -7.41 12.13
C PRO A 191 -10.68 -8.38 11.06
N GLY A 192 -11.04 -9.65 11.17
CA GLY A 192 -10.62 -10.69 10.22
C GLY A 192 -9.34 -11.43 10.61
N PHE A 193 -8.66 -11.03 11.68
CA PHE A 193 -7.60 -11.86 12.25
C PHE A 193 -8.24 -13.03 13.01
N PRO A 194 -7.74 -14.27 12.85
CA PRO A 194 -8.22 -15.40 13.66
C PRO A 194 -7.96 -15.15 15.13
N THR A 195 -8.69 -15.86 15.99
CA THR A 195 -8.54 -15.81 17.46
C THR A 195 -7.12 -16.17 17.93
N ASP A 196 -6.34 -16.79 17.06
CA ASP A 196 -4.92 -17.05 17.26
C ASP A 196 -4.10 -15.83 16.85
N LYS A 197 -3.09 -15.49 17.64
CA LYS A 197 -2.19 -14.35 17.41
C LYS A 197 -1.26 -14.53 16.19
N ASN A 198 -1.32 -15.65 15.53
CA ASN A 198 -0.47 -15.99 14.40
C ASN A 198 -1.29 -16.60 13.26
N MET A 199 -0.94 -16.22 12.05
CA MET A 199 -1.50 -16.78 10.82
C MET A 199 -0.38 -17.10 9.84
N SER A 200 -0.48 -18.21 9.12
CA SER A 200 0.43 -18.52 8.01
C SER A 200 -0.35 -19.04 6.81
N GLY A 201 0.15 -18.74 5.63
CA GLY A 201 -0.44 -19.17 4.39
C GLY A 201 0.59 -19.38 3.29
N ALA A 202 0.27 -20.25 2.33
CA ALA A 202 1.04 -20.43 1.11
C ALA A 202 0.12 -20.28 -0.10
N THR A 203 0.62 -19.59 -1.12
CA THR A 203 -0.11 -19.34 -2.37
C THR A 203 0.78 -19.70 -3.56
N ILE A 204 0.18 -20.31 -4.57
CA ILE A 204 0.78 -20.46 -5.89
C ILE A 204 -0.18 -19.86 -6.89
N ALA A 205 0.31 -18.93 -7.70
CA ALA A 205 -0.46 -18.27 -8.74
C ALA A 205 0.26 -18.39 -10.11
N ALA A 206 -0.54 -18.46 -11.17
CA ALA A 206 -0.04 -18.36 -12.54
C ALA A 206 -0.60 -17.09 -13.17
N VAL A 207 0.29 -16.24 -13.69
CA VAL A 207 -0.06 -15.01 -14.40
C VAL A 207 0.30 -15.19 -15.86
N TYR A 208 -0.71 -15.10 -16.72
CA TYR A 208 -0.57 -15.17 -18.16
C TYR A 208 -0.93 -13.83 -18.81
N SER A 209 -0.01 -13.31 -19.62
CA SER A 209 -0.21 -12.07 -20.39
C SER A 209 -0.40 -12.42 -21.88
N PHE A 210 -1.36 -11.80 -22.55
CA PHE A 210 -1.73 -12.02 -23.96
C PHE A 210 -1.90 -10.69 -24.71
#